data_832f8cdd4a5b28703e4e3ee7ba1ca822
#
_entry.id   832f8cdd4a5b28703e4e3ee7ba1ca822
#
_cell.length_a   1.000
_cell.length_b   1.000
_cell.length_c   1.000
_cell.angle_alpha   90.00
_cell.angle_beta   90.00
_cell.angle_gamma   90.00
#
_symmetry.space_group_name_H-M   'P 1'
#
loop_
_entity.id
_entity.type
_entity.pdbx_description
1 polymer ?
#
loop_
_entity_poly.entity_id
_entity_poly.type
_entity_poly.pdbx_seq_one_letter_code
_entity_poly.pdbx_strand_id
1 'polypeptide(L)'
;MNKKVKRICENLDWSIHEYENDVELEKFSPAGEDFFFCVDKKNFINNVIEYAEDFDSDEHAEMWVENRHTVSGVPQSIRTLIDDADAIKKMLLELAENLNRKIKTRRKIND
;
A
#
# COMPACT_ATOMS: atom_id res chain seq x y z
N MET A 1 -6.22 -4.99 16.17
CA MET A 1 -6.84 -4.84 14.84
C MET A 1 -7.80 -6.00 14.57
N ASN A 2 -8.86 -5.75 13.80
CA ASN A 2 -9.85 -6.77 13.47
C ASN A 2 -9.23 -7.90 12.65
N LYS A 3 -9.52 -9.16 13.02
CA LYS A 3 -8.98 -10.35 12.34
C LYS A 3 -9.37 -10.43 10.86
N LYS A 4 -10.59 -10.00 10.53
CA LYS A 4 -11.07 -10.02 9.14
C LYS A 4 -10.32 -9.01 8.28
N VAL A 5 -10.02 -7.84 8.83
CA VAL A 5 -9.23 -6.81 8.14
C VAL A 5 -7.82 -7.31 7.89
N LYS A 6 -7.19 -7.92 8.89
CA LYS A 6 -5.87 -8.53 8.73
C LYS A 6 -5.86 -9.56 7.62
N ARG A 7 -6.87 -10.42 7.59
CA ARG A 7 -6.97 -11.47 6.58
C ARG A 7 -7.08 -10.91 5.17
N ILE A 8 -7.85 -9.82 4.99
CA ILE A 8 -7.94 -9.15 3.68
C ILE A 8 -6.56 -8.68 3.23
N CYS A 9 -5.83 -8.00 4.10
CA CYS A 9 -4.49 -7.52 3.80
C CYS A 9 -3.54 -8.67 3.45
N GLU A 10 -3.51 -9.71 4.29
CA GLU A 10 -2.64 -10.86 4.09
C GLU A 10 -2.95 -11.64 2.81
N ASN A 11 -4.24 -11.76 2.46
CA ASN A 11 -4.66 -12.42 1.22
C ASN A 11 -4.19 -11.68 -0.04
N LEU A 12 -3.91 -10.39 0.08
CA LEU A 12 -3.35 -9.57 -0.99
C LEU A 12 -1.83 -9.43 -0.88
N ASP A 13 -1.20 -10.30 -0.08
CA ASP A 13 0.25 -10.38 0.13
C ASP A 13 0.86 -9.19 0.87
N TRP A 14 0.06 -8.48 1.64
CA TRP A 14 0.57 -7.43 2.52
C TRP A 14 0.93 -8.03 3.88
N SER A 15 2.14 -7.74 4.36
CA SER A 15 2.56 -8.06 5.72
C SER A 15 2.14 -6.93 6.64
N ILE A 16 1.68 -7.28 7.85
CA ILE A 16 1.18 -6.31 8.81
C ILE A 16 2.06 -6.33 10.05
N HIS A 17 2.53 -5.15 10.44
CA HIS A 17 3.29 -4.96 11.68
C HIS A 17 2.53 -3.96 12.55
N GLU A 18 1.96 -4.45 13.65
CA GLU A 18 1.20 -3.60 14.57
C GLU A 18 2.10 -3.01 15.64
N TYR A 19 1.96 -1.70 15.84
CA TYR A 19 2.58 -0.98 16.95
C TYR A 19 1.47 -0.46 17.86
N GLU A 20 1.82 0.28 18.90
CA GLU A 20 0.82 0.75 19.86
C GLU A 20 -0.28 1.60 19.21
N ASN A 21 0.08 2.58 18.40
CA ASN A 21 -0.86 3.50 17.77
C ASN A 21 -0.91 3.39 16.24
N ASP A 22 0.06 2.71 15.66
CA ASP A 22 0.23 2.67 14.21
C ASP A 22 0.24 1.24 13.68
N VAL A 23 -0.02 1.11 12.39
CA VAL A 23 0.12 -0.14 11.66
C VAL A 23 1.00 0.12 10.44
N GLU A 24 2.05 -0.70 10.28
CA GLU A 24 2.87 -0.68 9.08
C GLU A 24 2.43 -1.80 8.15
N LEU A 25 2.25 -1.46 6.89
CA LEU A 25 1.93 -2.42 5.84
C LEU A 25 3.10 -2.50 4.86
N GLU A 26 3.50 -3.70 4.52
CA GLU A 26 4.68 -3.95 3.68
C GLU A 26 4.34 -4.94 2.59
N LYS A 27 4.78 -4.65 1.36
CA LYS A 27 4.64 -5.57 0.23
C LYS A 27 5.70 -5.25 -0.81
N PHE A 28 6.34 -6.29 -1.35
CA PHE A 28 7.30 -6.12 -2.43
C PHE A 28 6.57 -5.78 -3.74
N SER A 29 7.11 -4.79 -4.45
CA SER A 29 6.63 -4.46 -5.79
C SER A 29 7.07 -5.49 -6.81
N PRO A 30 6.48 -5.51 -8.02
CA PRO A 30 6.91 -6.44 -9.07
C PRO A 30 8.39 -6.36 -9.41
N ALA A 31 9.00 -5.18 -9.35
CA ALA A 31 10.43 -5.01 -9.61
C ALA A 31 11.31 -5.27 -8.38
N GLY A 32 10.72 -5.59 -7.23
CA GLY A 32 11.45 -5.98 -6.03
C GLY A 32 11.70 -4.88 -5.02
N GLU A 33 11.03 -3.73 -5.14
CA GLU A 33 11.11 -2.69 -4.11
C GLU A 33 10.36 -3.17 -2.87
N ASP A 34 10.99 -3.05 -1.70
CA ASP A 34 10.33 -3.30 -0.42
C ASP A 34 9.50 -2.07 -0.05
N PHE A 35 8.27 -2.04 -0.53
CA PHE A 35 7.38 -0.90 -0.31
C PHE A 35 6.65 -1.04 1.03
N PHE A 36 6.67 -0.01 1.83
CA PHE A 36 5.95 0.01 3.11
C PHE A 36 5.40 1.40 3.39
N PHE A 37 4.32 1.43 4.17
CA PHE A 37 3.74 2.68 4.65
C PHE A 37 3.08 2.44 6.00
N CYS A 38 2.93 3.51 6.77
CA CYS A 38 2.32 3.46 8.10
C CYS A 38 1.05 4.29 8.14
N VAL A 39 0.05 3.77 8.83
CA VAL A 39 -1.20 4.50 9.08
C VAL A 39 -1.58 4.36 10.54
N ASP A 40 -2.37 5.31 11.04
CA ASP A 40 -2.90 5.26 12.39
C ASP A 40 -3.91 4.10 12.51
N LYS A 41 -3.88 3.38 13.62
CA LYS A 41 -4.85 2.31 13.91
C LYS A 41 -6.28 2.82 13.94
N LYS A 42 -6.49 4.01 14.50
CA LYS A 42 -7.80 4.65 14.49
C LYS A 42 -8.18 4.95 13.05
N ASN A 43 -9.37 4.52 12.66
CA ASN A 43 -9.85 4.71 11.29
C ASN A 43 -8.94 4.06 10.26
N PHE A 44 -8.39 2.90 10.58
CA PHE A 44 -7.42 2.18 9.75
C PHE A 44 -7.84 2.10 8.27
N ILE A 45 -9.06 1.63 8.02
CA ILE A 45 -9.55 1.42 6.65
C ILE A 45 -9.59 2.76 5.90
N ASN A 46 -10.16 3.79 6.50
CA ASN A 46 -10.22 5.12 5.88
C ASN A 46 -8.84 5.69 5.60
N ASN A 47 -7.90 5.48 6.53
CA ASN A 47 -6.52 5.96 6.38
C ASN A 47 -5.80 5.24 5.23
N VAL A 48 -6.04 3.94 5.05
CA VAL A 48 -5.46 3.20 3.94
C VAL A 48 -6.05 3.70 2.61
N ILE A 49 -7.36 3.89 2.55
CA ILE A 49 -8.02 4.40 1.34
C ILE A 49 -7.47 5.77 0.96
N GLU A 50 -7.36 6.67 1.93
CA GLU A 50 -6.82 8.01 1.72
C GLU A 50 -5.37 7.97 1.22
N TYR A 51 -4.54 7.14 1.87
CA TYR A 51 -3.15 6.96 1.44
C TYR A 51 -3.07 6.48 -0.02
N ALA A 52 -3.90 5.48 -0.38
CA ALA A 52 -3.91 4.94 -1.74
C ALA A 52 -4.34 5.98 -2.76
N GLU A 53 -5.35 6.77 -2.45
CA GLU A 53 -5.84 7.82 -3.34
C GLU A 53 -4.82 8.94 -3.52
N ASP A 54 -4.12 9.31 -2.45
CA ASP A 54 -3.15 10.40 -2.46
C ASP A 54 -1.78 10.00 -3.00
N PHE A 55 -1.51 8.69 -3.12
CA PHE A 55 -0.23 8.22 -3.62
C PHE A 55 0.02 8.69 -5.05
N ASP A 56 1.13 9.40 -5.24
CA ASP A 56 1.56 9.93 -6.54
C ASP A 56 2.70 9.07 -7.08
N SER A 57 2.38 8.28 -8.10
CA SER A 57 3.37 7.36 -8.70
C SER A 57 4.52 8.09 -9.36
N ASP A 58 4.27 9.26 -9.96
CA ASP A 58 5.32 10.05 -10.60
C ASP A 58 6.31 10.57 -9.57
N GLU A 59 5.80 11.10 -8.45
CA GLU A 59 6.64 11.57 -7.35
C GLU A 59 7.48 10.43 -6.76
N HIS A 60 6.88 9.26 -6.60
CA HIS A 60 7.59 8.09 -6.10
C HIS A 60 8.73 7.66 -7.03
N ALA A 61 8.48 7.66 -8.34
CA ALA A 61 9.51 7.35 -9.33
C ALA A 61 10.65 8.39 -9.32
N GLU A 62 10.32 9.67 -9.18
CA GLU A 62 11.30 10.74 -9.08
C GLU A 62 12.21 10.57 -7.87
N MET A 63 11.68 10.20 -6.73
CA MET A 63 12.46 9.92 -5.53
C MET A 63 13.50 8.82 -5.77
N TRP A 64 13.11 7.76 -6.48
CA TRP A 64 14.03 6.67 -6.81
C TRP A 64 15.13 7.12 -7.77
N VAL A 65 14.80 7.95 -8.75
CA VAL A 65 15.79 8.50 -9.68
C VAL A 65 16.84 9.32 -8.92
N GLU A 66 16.40 10.14 -7.98
CA GLU A 66 17.29 10.97 -7.16
C GLU A 66 18.20 10.16 -6.24
N ASN A 67 17.71 9.05 -5.71
CA ASN A 67 18.39 8.25 -4.70
C ASN A 67 19.02 6.96 -5.23
N ARG A 68 18.97 6.71 -6.53
CA ARG A 68 19.38 5.43 -7.14
C ARG A 68 20.83 5.01 -6.89
N HIS A 69 21.72 5.96 -6.58
CA HIS A 69 23.13 5.62 -6.32
C HIS A 69 23.37 5.07 -4.93
N THR A 70 22.42 5.26 -4.01
CA THR A 70 22.60 4.91 -2.60
C THR A 70 21.80 3.70 -2.17
N VAL A 71 20.92 3.18 -3.04
CA VAL A 71 20.01 2.08 -2.70
C VAL A 71 20.24 0.91 -3.65
N SER A 72 20.56 -0.26 -3.09
CA SER A 72 20.69 -1.50 -3.86
C SER A 72 19.31 -2.06 -4.18
N GLY A 73 19.21 -2.80 -5.29
CA GLY A 73 17.95 -3.42 -5.71
C GLY A 73 17.02 -2.50 -6.50
N VAL A 74 17.51 -1.31 -6.85
CA VAL A 74 16.73 -0.37 -7.65
C VAL A 74 16.63 -0.88 -9.09
N PRO A 75 15.46 -0.73 -9.75
CA PRO A 75 15.32 -1.06 -11.16
C PRO A 75 16.37 -0.37 -12.03
N GLN A 76 16.85 -1.05 -13.06
CA GLN A 76 17.99 -0.62 -13.86
C GLN A 76 17.70 0.54 -14.80
N SER A 77 16.44 0.77 -15.17
CA SER A 77 16.07 1.81 -16.12
C SER A 77 14.98 2.72 -15.55
N ILE A 78 14.96 3.97 -16.05
CA ILE A 78 13.93 4.95 -15.68
C ILE A 78 12.53 4.42 -16.03
N ARG A 79 12.41 3.76 -17.17
CA ARG A 79 11.14 3.18 -17.60
C ARG A 79 10.64 2.14 -16.60
N THR A 80 11.52 1.27 -16.13
CA THR A 80 11.18 0.27 -15.11
C THR A 80 10.76 0.94 -13.80
N LEU A 81 11.42 2.04 -13.42
CA LEU A 81 11.04 2.80 -12.21
C LEU A 81 9.63 3.36 -12.33
N ILE A 82 9.30 3.94 -13.47
CA ILE A 82 7.97 4.49 -13.72
C ILE A 82 6.91 3.39 -13.70
N ASP A 83 7.17 2.31 -14.42
CA ASP A 83 6.26 1.18 -14.49
C ASP A 83 6.04 0.54 -13.11
N ASP A 84 7.10 0.43 -12.32
CA ASP A 84 7.02 -0.15 -10.97
C ASP A 84 6.26 0.76 -10.00
N ALA A 85 6.46 2.08 -10.10
CA ALA A 85 5.70 3.04 -9.30
C ALA A 85 4.21 2.97 -9.63
N ASP A 86 3.85 2.81 -10.90
CA ASP A 86 2.47 2.61 -11.32
C ASP A 86 1.91 1.29 -10.76
N ALA A 87 2.74 0.24 -10.73
CA ALA A 87 2.35 -1.04 -10.14
C ALA A 87 2.09 -0.92 -8.64
N ILE A 88 2.90 -0.13 -7.93
CA ILE A 88 2.68 0.15 -6.50
C ILE A 88 1.35 0.87 -6.30
N LYS A 89 1.04 1.85 -7.14
CA LYS A 89 -0.26 2.53 -7.09
C LYS A 89 -1.41 1.54 -7.25
N LYS A 90 -1.29 0.60 -8.17
CA LYS A 90 -2.30 -0.46 -8.37
C LYS A 90 -2.42 -1.37 -7.15
N MET A 91 -1.30 -1.74 -6.52
CA MET A 91 -1.31 -2.54 -5.30
C MET A 91 -2.09 -1.83 -4.18
N LEU A 92 -1.86 -0.54 -4.03
CA LEU A 92 -2.55 0.27 -3.02
C LEU A 92 -4.04 0.41 -3.31
N LEU A 93 -4.39 0.65 -4.56
CA LEU A 93 -5.80 0.75 -4.95
C LEU A 93 -6.55 -0.57 -4.79
N GLU A 94 -5.89 -1.69 -5.08
CA GLU A 94 -6.45 -3.02 -4.87
C GLU A 94 -6.74 -3.26 -3.39
N LEU A 95 -5.80 -2.92 -2.53
CA LEU A 95 -5.98 -3.04 -1.09
C LEU A 95 -7.14 -2.15 -0.62
N ALA A 96 -7.14 -0.89 -1.03
CA ALA A 96 -8.18 0.07 -0.67
C ALA A 96 -9.56 -0.40 -1.14
N GLU A 97 -9.66 -0.90 -2.34
CA GLU A 97 -10.93 -1.40 -2.90
C GLU A 97 -11.48 -2.58 -2.09
N ASN A 98 -10.62 -3.53 -1.74
CA ASN A 98 -11.06 -4.70 -0.97
C ASN A 98 -11.48 -4.33 0.45
N LEU A 99 -10.80 -3.39 1.08
CA LEU A 99 -11.19 -2.88 2.39
C LEU A 99 -12.50 -2.07 2.31
N ASN A 100 -12.67 -1.30 1.26
CA ASN A 100 -13.88 -0.50 1.04
C ASN A 100 -15.10 -1.38 0.79
N ARG A 101 -14.94 -2.49 0.07
CA ARG A 101 -16.03 -3.47 -0.14
C ARG A 101 -16.56 -4.01 1.19
N LYS A 102 -15.67 -4.26 2.14
CA LYS A 102 -16.06 -4.72 3.47
C LYS A 102 -16.96 -3.71 4.17
N ILE A 103 -16.63 -2.42 4.10
CA ILE A 103 -17.46 -1.35 4.67
C ILE A 103 -18.83 -1.33 4.01
N LYS A 104 -18.87 -1.38 2.68
CA LYS A 104 -20.13 -1.38 1.91
C LYS A 104 -21.00 -2.58 2.25
N THR A 105 -20.40 -3.76 2.40
CA THR A 105 -21.12 -4.97 2.78
C THR A 105 -21.75 -4.83 4.17
N ARG A 106 -21.02 -4.24 5.13
CA ARG A 106 -21.56 -3.97 6.46
C ARG A 106 -22.76 -3.01 6.40
N ARG A 107 -22.66 -1.96 5.59
CA ARG A 107 -23.75 -1.01 5.42
C ARG A 107 -25.00 -1.67 4.85
N LYS A 108 -24.82 -2.54 3.85
CA LYS A 108 -25.93 -3.29 3.25
C LYS A 108 -26.62 -4.21 4.24
N ILE A 109 -25.87 -4.85 5.12
CA ILE A 109 -26.40 -5.76 6.13
C ILE A 109 -27.20 -5.00 7.19
N ASN A 110 -26.80 -3.78 7.49
CA ASN A 110 -27.43 -2.96 8.54
C ASN A 110 -28.64 -2.15 8.03
N ASP A 111 -28.80 -2.07 6.75
CA ASP A 111 -29.94 -1.41 6.13
C ASP A 111 -31.13 -2.39 6.02
#